data_cb0a735365b93d36f4e571aaa9eb5bf6
#
_entry.id   cb0a735365b93d36f4e571aaa9eb5bf6
#
_cell.length_a   1.000
_cell.length_b   1.000
_cell.length_c   1.000
_cell.angle_alpha   90.00
_cell.angle_beta   90.00
_cell.angle_gamma   90.00
#
_symmetry.space_group_name_H-M   'P 1'
#
loop_
_entity.id
_entity.type
_entity.pdbx_description
1 polymer ?
#
loop_
_entity_poly.entity_id
_entity_poly.type
_entity_poly.pdbx_seq_one_letter_code
_entity_poly.pdbx_strand_id
1 'polypeptide(L)'
;NPLVTSGLHTNDLHYQENFEPILSTNISKKVVQKDYQKSQKAFDEKLDQKGKVFAYPYGAQIKDLEDYMLQDGIQGIFTLSPGVVTNETLYSNIPRLIVTKDNWKTIKHWLLSEGTQ
;
A
#
# COMPACT_ATOMS: atom_id res chain seq x y z
N ASN A 1 18.60 -5.17 6.57
CA ASN A 1 19.10 -3.80 6.45
C ASN A 1 18.16 -2.85 7.19
N PRO A 2 18.65 -2.09 8.19
CA PRO A 2 17.80 -1.21 9.00
C PRO A 2 17.18 -0.04 8.20
N LEU A 3 17.66 0.23 7.00
CA LEU A 3 17.14 1.28 6.13
C LEU A 3 16.04 0.77 5.18
N VAL A 4 15.73 -0.53 5.21
CA VAL A 4 14.74 -1.14 4.32
C VAL A 4 13.66 -1.82 5.15
N THR A 5 12.42 -1.45 4.90
CA THR A 5 11.23 -2.12 5.45
C THR A 5 10.47 -2.79 4.32
N SER A 6 10.21 -4.08 4.47
CA SER A 6 9.38 -4.83 3.52
C SER A 6 7.91 -4.75 3.92
N GLY A 7 7.03 -4.70 2.95
CA GLY A 7 5.59 -4.63 3.16
C GLY A 7 4.81 -5.54 2.21
N LEU A 8 3.51 -5.61 2.43
CA LEU A 8 2.58 -6.45 1.67
C LEU A 8 1.94 -5.68 0.52
N HIS A 9 1.58 -6.39 -0.54
CA HIS A 9 0.97 -5.81 -1.75
C HIS A 9 0.02 -6.80 -2.44
N THR A 10 -0.73 -7.58 -1.69
CA THR A 10 -1.51 -8.76 -2.06
C THR A 10 -0.65 -9.98 -2.45
N ASN A 11 -1.27 -11.14 -2.52
CA ASN A 11 -0.64 -12.37 -2.99
C ASN A 11 -0.90 -12.57 -4.50
N ASP A 12 -2.17 -12.58 -4.91
CA ASP A 12 -2.59 -12.87 -6.29
C ASP A 12 -3.48 -11.79 -6.92
N LEU A 13 -3.78 -10.70 -6.22
CA LEU A 13 -4.77 -9.71 -6.65
C LEU A 13 -4.16 -8.44 -7.26
N HIS A 14 -2.94 -8.51 -7.78
CA HIS A 14 -2.30 -7.40 -8.48
C HIS A 14 -2.48 -7.54 -10.01
N TYR A 15 -3.73 -7.48 -10.47
CA TYR A 15 -4.04 -7.51 -11.90
C TYR A 15 -5.28 -6.67 -12.22
N GLN A 16 -5.53 -6.48 -13.49
CA GLN A 16 -6.70 -5.77 -14.02
C GLN A 16 -7.56 -6.72 -14.84
N GLU A 17 -8.86 -6.50 -14.76
CA GLU A 17 -9.87 -7.12 -15.62
C GLU A 17 -10.63 -6.02 -16.34
N ASN A 18 -10.73 -6.09 -17.68
CA ASN A 18 -11.36 -5.04 -18.48
C ASN A 18 -10.83 -3.62 -18.19
N PHE A 19 -9.51 -3.50 -18.02
CA PHE A 19 -8.82 -2.23 -17.66
C PHE A 19 -9.15 -1.68 -16.27
N GLU A 20 -9.82 -2.44 -15.42
CA GLU A 20 -10.10 -2.08 -14.04
C GLU A 20 -9.28 -2.93 -13.06
N PRO A 21 -8.66 -2.35 -12.00
CA PRO A 21 -8.04 -3.14 -10.97
C PRO A 21 -9.04 -4.12 -10.35
N ILE A 22 -8.64 -5.37 -10.17
CA ILE A 22 -9.56 -6.40 -9.63
C ILE A 22 -10.13 -5.98 -8.25
N LEU A 23 -9.36 -5.25 -7.46
CA LEU A 23 -9.82 -4.76 -6.16
C LEU A 23 -10.87 -3.65 -6.26
N SER A 24 -11.01 -3.00 -7.43
CA SER A 24 -12.06 -2.00 -7.69
C SER A 24 -13.36 -2.61 -8.22
N THR A 25 -13.34 -3.89 -8.53
CA THR A 25 -14.53 -4.62 -9.00
C THR A 25 -15.34 -5.14 -7.80
N ASN A 26 -16.48 -5.75 -8.06
CA ASN A 26 -17.31 -6.35 -7.02
C ASN A 26 -16.74 -7.69 -6.51
N ILE A 27 -15.45 -7.67 -6.11
CA ILE A 27 -14.76 -8.83 -5.58
C ILE A 27 -15.28 -9.16 -4.16
N SER A 28 -15.44 -10.44 -3.89
CA SER A 28 -15.93 -10.90 -2.60
C SER A 28 -14.95 -10.56 -1.46
N LYS A 29 -15.46 -10.04 -0.35
CA LYS A 29 -14.72 -9.79 0.89
C LYS A 29 -13.94 -11.03 1.34
N LYS A 30 -14.55 -12.20 1.26
CA LYS A 30 -13.91 -13.48 1.64
C LYS A 30 -12.69 -13.78 0.79
N VAL A 31 -12.74 -13.54 -0.51
CA VAL A 31 -11.62 -13.72 -1.44
C VAL A 31 -10.48 -12.80 -1.09
N VAL A 32 -10.77 -11.53 -0.83
CA VAL A 32 -9.77 -10.51 -0.51
C VAL A 32 -9.09 -10.80 0.84
N GLN A 33 -9.85 -11.16 1.86
CA GLN A 33 -9.29 -11.54 3.16
C GLN A 33 -8.42 -12.79 3.08
N LYS A 34 -8.84 -13.78 2.30
CA LYS A 34 -8.06 -15.00 2.09
C LYS A 34 -6.76 -14.74 1.36
N ASP A 35 -6.77 -13.86 0.37
CA ASP A 35 -5.55 -13.42 -0.32
C ASP A 35 -4.59 -12.70 0.65
N TYR A 36 -5.10 -11.81 1.47
CA TYR A 36 -4.32 -11.15 2.50
C TYR A 36 -3.68 -12.15 3.47
N GLN A 37 -4.44 -13.13 3.95
CA GLN A 37 -3.91 -14.18 4.83
C GLN A 37 -2.79 -14.98 4.16
N LYS A 38 -2.93 -15.32 2.89
CA LYS A 38 -1.89 -15.98 2.10
C LYS A 38 -0.63 -15.12 1.99
N SER A 39 -0.79 -13.82 1.76
CA SER A 39 0.36 -12.90 1.69
C SER A 39 1.10 -12.80 3.01
N GLN A 40 0.40 -12.75 4.15
CA GLN A 40 1.02 -12.78 5.48
C GLN A 40 1.78 -14.09 5.74
N LYS A 41 1.19 -15.21 5.35
CA LYS A 41 1.83 -16.52 5.50
C LYS A 41 3.12 -16.61 4.68
N ALA A 42 3.08 -16.19 3.41
CA ALA A 42 4.26 -16.19 2.55
C ALA A 42 5.36 -15.25 3.08
N PHE A 43 4.95 -14.10 3.62
CA PHE A 43 5.86 -13.13 4.21
C PHE A 43 6.58 -13.71 5.45
N ASP A 44 5.85 -14.36 6.34
CA ASP A 44 6.39 -15.03 7.52
C ASP A 44 7.34 -16.18 7.13
N GLU A 45 6.92 -17.04 6.22
CA GLU A 45 7.73 -18.18 5.77
C GLU A 45 9.05 -17.77 5.12
N LYS A 46 9.06 -16.65 4.38
CA LYS A 46 10.24 -16.21 3.62
C LYS A 46 11.14 -15.24 4.37
N LEU A 47 10.59 -14.43 5.24
CA LEU A 47 11.29 -13.33 5.91
C LEU A 47 11.34 -13.51 7.44
N ASP A 48 10.68 -14.52 7.98
CA ASP A 48 10.55 -14.75 9.43
C ASP A 48 10.05 -13.49 10.14
N GLN A 49 9.05 -12.84 9.56
CA GLN A 49 8.45 -11.61 10.04
C GLN A 49 6.97 -11.58 9.74
N LYS A 50 6.19 -10.86 10.55
CA LYS A 50 4.84 -10.46 10.19
C LYS A 50 4.89 -9.15 9.39
N GLY A 51 4.18 -9.08 8.26
CA GLY A 51 4.01 -7.83 7.52
C GLY A 51 3.23 -6.80 8.34
N LYS A 52 3.77 -5.59 8.50
CA LYS A 52 3.17 -4.52 9.30
C LYS A 52 2.67 -3.35 8.47
N VAL A 53 3.02 -3.31 7.20
CA VAL A 53 2.58 -2.28 6.26
C VAL A 53 2.02 -2.91 5.00
N PHE A 54 1.05 -2.27 4.40
CA PHE A 54 0.37 -2.74 3.19
C PHE A 54 0.22 -1.60 2.19
N ALA A 55 0.40 -1.89 0.92
CA ALA A 55 0.12 -0.96 -0.16
C ALA A 55 -0.92 -1.57 -1.11
N TYR A 56 -1.99 -0.83 -1.40
CA TYR A 56 -3.00 -1.29 -2.35
C TYR A 56 -2.44 -1.34 -3.77
N PRO A 57 -2.60 -2.46 -4.51
CA PRO A 57 -2.37 -2.50 -5.94
C PRO A 57 -3.21 -1.44 -6.65
N TYR A 58 -2.59 -0.65 -7.53
CA TYR A 58 -3.23 0.45 -8.27
C TYR A 58 -3.90 1.51 -7.36
N GLY A 59 -3.65 1.48 -6.05
CA GLY A 59 -4.32 2.36 -5.09
C GLY A 59 -5.80 2.03 -4.84
N ALA A 60 -6.28 0.88 -5.30
CA ALA A 60 -7.69 0.47 -5.18
C ALA A 60 -8.03 0.05 -3.74
N GLN A 61 -8.68 0.92 -3.00
CA GLN A 61 -8.98 0.76 -1.58
C GLN A 61 -10.23 -0.09 -1.36
N ILE A 62 -10.19 -0.96 -0.34
CA ILE A 62 -11.34 -1.77 0.09
C ILE A 62 -11.51 -1.59 1.61
N LYS A 63 -12.60 -0.94 2.02
CA LYS A 63 -12.87 -0.62 3.42
C LYS A 63 -12.92 -1.87 4.32
N ASP A 64 -13.57 -2.91 3.87
CA ASP A 64 -13.67 -4.16 4.64
C ASP A 64 -12.30 -4.82 4.87
N LEU A 65 -11.41 -4.74 3.88
CA LEU A 65 -10.04 -5.23 4.03
C LEU A 65 -9.23 -4.33 4.95
N GLU A 66 -9.41 -3.02 4.86
CA GLU A 66 -8.75 -2.06 5.74
C GLU A 66 -9.01 -2.36 7.21
N ASP A 67 -10.27 -2.50 7.59
CA ASP A 67 -10.65 -2.81 8.97
C ASP A 67 -10.06 -4.15 9.43
N TYR A 68 -10.10 -5.15 8.58
CA TYR A 68 -9.52 -6.46 8.85
C TYR A 68 -7.99 -6.38 9.07
N MET A 69 -7.28 -5.66 8.21
CA MET A 69 -5.83 -5.49 8.30
C MET A 69 -5.42 -4.74 9.57
N LEU A 70 -6.14 -3.68 9.92
CA LEU A 70 -5.86 -2.91 11.14
C LEU A 70 -6.06 -3.77 12.39
N GLN A 71 -7.09 -4.58 12.44
CA GLN A 71 -7.33 -5.53 13.53
C GLN A 71 -6.24 -6.63 13.59
N ASP A 72 -5.68 -7.01 12.47
CA ASP A 72 -4.61 -8.00 12.38
C ASP A 72 -3.21 -7.43 12.69
N GLY A 73 -3.10 -6.15 12.99
CA GLY A 73 -1.86 -5.50 13.41
C GLY A 73 -1.10 -4.75 12.31
N ILE A 74 -1.71 -4.52 11.14
CA ILE A 74 -1.15 -3.62 10.14
C ILE A 74 -1.09 -2.20 10.71
N GLN A 75 0.07 -1.57 10.63
CA GLN A 75 0.35 -0.26 11.21
C GLN A 75 0.32 0.88 10.20
N GLY A 76 0.38 0.58 8.91
CA GLY A 76 0.33 1.57 7.86
C GLY A 76 -0.20 1.01 6.55
N ILE A 77 -1.14 1.72 5.92
CA ILE A 77 -1.75 1.37 4.65
C ILE A 77 -1.49 2.49 3.65
N PHE A 78 -0.78 2.17 2.59
CA PHE A 78 -0.40 3.11 1.54
C PHE A 78 -1.43 3.08 0.41
N THR A 79 -1.87 4.25 0.01
CA THR A 79 -2.82 4.47 -1.08
C THR A 79 -2.15 5.25 -2.23
N LEU A 80 -2.92 5.71 -3.19
CA LEU A 80 -2.50 6.68 -4.19
C LEU A 80 -3.26 8.01 -4.05
N SER A 81 -3.84 8.26 -2.88
CA SER A 81 -4.43 9.56 -2.57
C SER A 81 -3.36 10.65 -2.70
N PRO A 82 -3.68 11.78 -3.36
CA PRO A 82 -2.71 12.86 -3.50
C PRO A 82 -2.40 13.50 -2.15
N GLY A 83 -1.14 13.90 -1.96
CA GLY A 83 -0.74 14.60 -0.76
C GLY A 83 0.63 14.19 -0.24
N VAL A 84 1.00 14.77 0.87
CA VAL A 84 2.21 14.47 1.63
C VAL A 84 1.85 14.01 3.03
N VAL A 85 2.74 13.28 3.66
CA VAL A 85 2.55 12.82 5.04
C VAL A 85 2.72 14.00 6.00
N THR A 86 1.76 14.18 6.90
CA THR A 86 1.78 15.18 7.97
C THR A 86 1.42 14.52 9.30
N ASN A 87 1.41 15.29 10.39
CA ASN A 87 0.97 14.80 11.69
C ASN A 87 -0.52 14.40 11.72
N GLU A 88 -1.31 14.86 10.75
CA GLU A 88 -2.74 14.56 10.63
C GLU A 88 -3.04 13.40 9.68
N THR A 89 -2.02 12.85 9.01
CA THR A 89 -2.20 11.75 8.08
C THR A 89 -2.72 10.51 8.81
N LEU A 90 -3.82 9.94 8.32
CA LEU A 90 -4.34 8.66 8.82
C LEU A 90 -3.42 7.52 8.39
N TYR A 91 -3.08 6.64 9.31
CA TYR A 91 -2.25 5.47 8.99
C TYR A 91 -2.93 4.48 8.03
N SER A 92 -4.26 4.54 7.90
CA SER A 92 -5.03 3.77 6.93
C SER A 92 -5.08 4.42 5.54
N ASN A 93 -4.53 5.61 5.36
CA ASN A 93 -4.54 6.34 4.09
C ASN A 93 -3.26 7.16 3.92
N ILE A 94 -2.14 6.48 3.84
CA ILE A 94 -0.84 7.12 3.66
C ILE A 94 -0.64 7.40 2.16
N PRO A 95 -0.50 8.67 1.74
CA PRO A 95 -0.38 9.00 0.32
C PRO A 95 0.92 8.50 -0.30
N ARG A 96 0.87 8.19 -1.60
CA ARG A 96 2.04 7.87 -2.42
C ARG A 96 2.03 8.70 -3.68
N LEU A 97 3.20 9.11 -4.13
CA LEU A 97 3.39 9.76 -5.41
C LEU A 97 3.95 8.77 -6.43
N ILE A 98 3.33 8.74 -7.60
CA ILE A 98 3.88 7.99 -8.74
C ILE A 98 4.90 8.90 -9.42
N VAL A 99 6.16 8.46 -9.47
CA VAL A 99 7.22 9.19 -10.16
C VAL A 99 7.26 8.77 -11.62
N THR A 100 7.16 9.73 -12.52
CA THR A 100 7.19 9.54 -13.97
C THR A 100 8.27 10.43 -14.59
N LYS A 101 8.55 10.23 -15.89
CA LYS A 101 9.44 11.14 -16.63
C LYS A 101 8.92 12.57 -16.64
N ASP A 102 7.61 12.74 -16.67
CA ASP A 102 6.98 14.05 -16.79
C ASP A 102 7.03 14.86 -15.50
N ASN A 103 6.94 14.21 -14.34
CA ASN A 103 6.92 14.89 -13.04
C ASN A 103 8.25 14.80 -12.26
N TRP A 104 9.23 14.05 -12.73
CA TRP A 104 10.48 13.83 -12.01
C TRP A 104 11.21 15.13 -11.64
N LYS A 105 11.29 16.07 -12.56
CA LYS A 105 11.99 17.35 -12.31
C LYS A 105 11.33 18.12 -11.18
N THR A 106 10.00 18.18 -11.17
CA THR A 106 9.22 18.84 -10.13
C THR A 106 9.41 18.17 -8.77
N ILE A 107 9.31 16.85 -8.73
CA ILE A 107 9.49 16.07 -7.49
C ILE A 107 10.91 16.22 -6.96
N LYS A 108 11.92 16.13 -7.83
CA LYS A 108 13.31 16.32 -7.45
C LYS A 108 13.56 17.70 -6.86
N HIS A 109 13.01 18.74 -7.50
CA HIS A 109 13.13 20.12 -7.00
C HIS A 109 12.51 20.25 -5.61
N TRP A 110 11.31 19.70 -5.42
CA TRP A 110 10.63 19.71 -4.13
C TRP A 110 11.44 18.99 -3.04
N LEU A 111 11.94 17.77 -3.32
CA LEU A 111 12.75 17.02 -2.37
C LEU A 111 14.02 17.78 -1.95
N LEU A 112 14.67 18.45 -2.89
CA LEU A 112 15.89 19.22 -2.60
C LEU A 112 15.59 20.49 -1.82
N SER A 113 14.46 21.17 -2.08
CA SER A 113 14.06 22.38 -1.35
C SER A 113 13.64 22.06 0.08
N GLU A 114 12.87 21.00 0.30
CA GLU A 114 12.46 20.57 1.64
C GLU A 114 13.65 20.06 2.47
N GLY A 115 14.61 19.42 1.83
CA GLY A 115 15.82 18.93 2.48
C GLY A 115 16.80 20.02 2.92
N THR A 116 16.59 21.27 2.52
CA THR A 116 17.42 22.42 2.92
C THR A 116 16.81 23.24 4.05
N GLN A 117 15.65 22.85 4.52
CA GLN A 117 14.99 23.53 5.65
C GLN A 117 15.46 22.93 7.01
#